data_43936e7d423b9409ddc0ced5c930fb82
#
_entry.id   43936e7d423b9409ddc0ced5c930fb82
#
_cell.length_a   1.000
_cell.length_b   1.000
_cell.length_c   1.000
_cell.angle_alpha   90.00
_cell.angle_beta   90.00
_cell.angle_gamma   90.00
#
_symmetry.space_group_name_H-M   'P 1'
#
loop_
_entity.id
_entity.type
_entity.pdbx_description
1 polymer ?
#
loop_
_entity_poly.entity_id
_entity_poly.type
_entity_poly.pdbx_seq_one_letter_code
_entity_poly.pdbx_strand_id
1 'polypeptide(L)'
;MLNNLILIVLFVCFVSGLIYVYLRLKEETGKTKKKGGEDLQISPEDIYKQVEALIINADFATAQKLAKKYLAQNPYHHDLRKLLVKSYIETQKEYEAISNLLVLVQFYPDDLSLYLQLATLYKNTHQNKKAIHFYSYVLSKDKYDLNSMRNLAELYYNNKQKESALKLYKQLVTYIDDEQEKMDYYEIMGNIYTTYGEYVKAANLYKKVLEAQPSNADVIKELRKIYLKQKDTENVIYLSRKLINIEPDNYAYYEEIINLLFHVHAYQDALDYAQKALELPTADVFAVKNQIAKIYIYTGKIKESIQLINETIVQDPTNLLLSQTLAMAHCMNKDFEMAKKVCDDALEVAVPSDIKVIHNNLSTILAEEAVYLLNQGKTKQAFDKFSEAMQYNNENPEIFFKLATANRSIKNYSEAIRQCKRAIELAPEISLYYETLADIYYEIQNFIEAKKLYKEAVFIDPKNSRAPAFLGILQSKDKEHENAIKSLETAVSIDPDNVDIRYNLALAYEVAGKKDEAKNEYEKVLELEPSHKEANNNIKLLS
;
A
#
# COMPACT_ATOMS: atom_id res chain seq x y z
N MET A 1 21.76 -29.53 18.67
CA MET A 1 22.77 -29.17 19.70
C MET A 1 22.50 -27.80 20.32
N LEU A 2 22.19 -26.77 19.55
CA LEU A 2 21.96 -25.40 20.07
C LEU A 2 20.76 -25.29 21.05
N ASN A 3 19.67 -25.98 20.77
CA ASN A 3 18.49 -26.00 21.65
C ASN A 3 18.73 -26.65 23.01
N ASN A 4 19.57 -27.69 23.07
CA ASN A 4 19.93 -28.33 24.33
C ASN A 4 20.87 -27.47 25.19
N LEU A 5 21.73 -26.69 24.54
CA LEU A 5 22.62 -25.73 25.23
C LEU A 5 21.82 -24.56 25.85
N ILE A 6 20.83 -24.07 25.15
CA ILE A 6 19.91 -23.02 25.66
C ILE A 6 19.08 -23.53 26.83
N LEU A 7 18.58 -24.76 26.77
CA LEU A 7 17.88 -25.41 27.88
C LEU A 7 18.79 -25.59 29.13
N ILE A 8 20.04 -25.96 28.93
CA ILE A 8 21.02 -26.10 30.01
C ILE A 8 21.36 -24.74 30.62
N VAL A 9 21.56 -23.71 29.83
CA VAL A 9 21.83 -22.33 30.33
C VAL A 9 20.62 -21.78 31.08
N LEU A 10 19.39 -21.99 30.59
CA LEU A 10 18.18 -21.60 31.28
C LEU A 10 17.98 -22.37 32.59
N PHE A 11 18.29 -23.66 32.60
CA PHE A 11 18.26 -24.49 33.81
C PHE A 11 19.29 -24.03 34.84
N VAL A 12 20.53 -23.73 34.44
CA VAL A 12 21.59 -23.17 35.30
C VAL A 12 21.21 -21.79 35.86
N CYS A 13 20.64 -20.90 35.03
CA CYS A 13 20.13 -19.60 35.50
C CYS A 13 18.95 -19.75 36.46
N PHE A 14 18.07 -20.73 36.25
CA PHE A 14 16.96 -21.04 37.11
C PHE A 14 17.46 -21.59 38.45
N VAL A 15 18.40 -22.55 38.44
CA VAL A 15 19.01 -23.13 39.63
C VAL A 15 19.84 -22.08 40.41
N SER A 16 20.59 -21.22 39.73
CA SER A 16 21.35 -20.13 40.39
C SER A 16 20.44 -19.09 41.02
N GLY A 17 19.30 -18.75 40.37
CA GLY A 17 18.25 -17.92 40.97
C GLY A 17 17.65 -18.56 42.23
N LEU A 18 17.41 -19.87 42.20
CA LEU A 18 16.90 -20.65 43.34
C LEU A 18 17.90 -20.71 44.49
N ILE A 19 19.19 -20.88 44.18
CA ILE A 19 20.26 -20.86 45.21
C ILE A 19 20.36 -19.46 45.84
N TYR A 20 20.23 -18.40 45.03
CA TYR A 20 20.21 -17.03 45.57
C TYR A 20 19.03 -16.77 46.50
N VAL A 21 17.84 -17.20 46.14
CA VAL A 21 16.63 -17.12 47.00
C VAL A 21 16.82 -17.95 48.28
N TYR A 22 17.37 -19.16 48.18
CA TYR A 22 17.66 -20.03 49.31
C TYR A 22 18.70 -19.39 50.24
N LEU A 23 19.78 -18.83 49.72
CA LEU A 23 20.83 -18.17 50.50
C LEU A 23 20.29 -16.91 51.18
N ARG A 24 19.45 -16.14 50.53
CA ARG A 24 18.80 -14.95 51.09
C ARG A 24 17.81 -15.30 52.18
N LEU A 25 17.01 -16.33 52.01
CA LEU A 25 16.12 -16.89 53.05
C LEU A 25 16.94 -17.41 54.26
N LYS A 26 18.12 -18.02 54.01
CA LYS A 26 19.02 -18.50 55.06
C LYS A 26 19.70 -17.34 55.82
N GLU A 27 20.04 -16.24 55.14
CA GLU A 27 20.55 -15.01 55.77
C GLU A 27 19.48 -14.31 56.62
N GLU A 28 18.23 -14.25 56.15
CA GLU A 28 17.11 -13.69 56.92
C GLU A 28 16.77 -14.54 58.14
N THR A 29 16.85 -15.87 58.04
CA THR A 29 16.63 -16.78 59.18
C THR A 29 17.80 -16.80 60.15
N GLY A 30 19.05 -16.50 59.69
CA GLY A 30 20.25 -16.42 60.54
C GLY A 30 20.33 -15.18 61.44
N LYS A 31 19.66 -14.10 61.09
CA LYS A 31 19.69 -12.82 61.85
C LYS A 31 18.67 -12.72 62.99
N THR A 32 17.81 -13.67 63.20
CA THR A 32 16.73 -13.61 64.22
C THR A 32 16.98 -14.41 65.49
N LYS A 33 18.19 -14.89 65.74
CA LYS A 33 18.51 -15.45 67.06
C LYS A 33 19.12 -14.39 67.97
N LYS A 34 18.25 -13.57 68.63
CA LYS A 34 18.39 -13.03 70.00
C LYS A 34 17.34 -11.95 70.29
N LYS A 35 16.24 -12.32 70.93
CA LYS A 35 15.71 -11.65 72.15
C LYS A 35 14.43 -12.34 72.58
N GLY A 36 14.43 -12.83 73.81
CA GLY A 36 13.31 -13.49 74.41
C GLY A 36 12.15 -12.50 74.69
N GLY A 37 10.96 -12.96 74.39
CA GLY A 37 9.66 -12.45 74.78
C GLY A 37 8.67 -13.57 74.64
N GLU A 38 7.81 -13.81 75.58
CA GLU A 38 6.81 -14.88 75.64
C GLU A 38 6.02 -14.93 74.30
N ASP A 39 6.35 -15.93 73.49
CA ASP A 39 5.58 -16.20 72.27
C ASP A 39 4.36 -17.07 72.74
N LEU A 40 3.20 -16.42 72.77
CA LEU A 40 1.92 -17.08 72.65
C LEU A 40 2.01 -17.94 71.36
N GLN A 41 2.05 -19.29 71.54
CA GLN A 41 1.99 -20.22 70.41
C GLN A 41 0.59 -20.12 69.79
N ILE A 42 0.44 -19.16 68.87
CA ILE A 42 -0.76 -19.00 68.05
C ILE A 42 -0.80 -20.21 67.11
N SER A 43 -1.93 -20.91 67.06
CA SER A 43 -2.04 -22.07 66.16
C SER A 43 -1.93 -21.67 64.70
N PRO A 44 -1.43 -22.57 63.83
CA PRO A 44 -1.37 -22.29 62.39
C PRO A 44 -2.72 -21.87 61.78
N GLU A 45 -3.79 -22.41 62.29
CA GLU A 45 -5.16 -22.15 61.85
C GLU A 45 -5.67 -20.77 62.31
N ASP A 46 -5.31 -20.38 63.54
CA ASP A 46 -5.70 -19.06 64.09
C ASP A 46 -4.98 -17.91 63.36
N ILE A 47 -3.70 -18.09 63.05
CA ILE A 47 -2.94 -17.05 62.31
C ILE A 47 -3.46 -16.90 60.87
N TYR A 48 -3.83 -18.02 60.22
CA TYR A 48 -4.44 -18.00 58.91
C TYR A 48 -5.74 -17.18 58.89
N LYS A 49 -6.66 -17.51 59.84
CA LYS A 49 -7.94 -16.80 59.98
C LYS A 49 -7.77 -15.31 60.28
N GLN A 50 -6.78 -14.95 61.13
CA GLN A 50 -6.48 -13.55 61.44
C GLN A 50 -5.99 -12.80 60.20
N VAL A 51 -5.06 -13.36 59.44
CA VAL A 51 -4.53 -12.72 58.22
C VAL A 51 -5.61 -12.65 57.16
N GLU A 52 -6.44 -13.66 57.00
CA GLU A 52 -7.57 -13.66 56.08
C GLU A 52 -8.58 -12.55 56.41
N ALA A 53 -8.96 -12.44 57.71
CA ALA A 53 -9.85 -11.37 58.16
C ALA A 53 -9.28 -9.97 57.92
N LEU A 54 -7.98 -9.77 58.13
CA LEU A 54 -7.32 -8.50 57.84
C LEU A 54 -7.34 -8.15 56.31
N ILE A 55 -7.16 -9.16 55.44
CA ILE A 55 -7.26 -8.98 54.00
C ILE A 55 -8.69 -8.64 53.57
N ILE A 56 -9.69 -9.33 54.16
CA ILE A 56 -11.12 -9.02 53.90
C ILE A 56 -11.46 -7.56 54.29
N ASN A 57 -10.89 -7.10 55.43
CA ASN A 57 -11.06 -5.73 55.91
C ASN A 57 -10.14 -4.72 55.22
N ALA A 58 -9.42 -5.11 54.18
CA ALA A 58 -8.47 -4.27 53.42
C ALA A 58 -7.30 -3.71 54.26
N ASP A 59 -7.02 -4.25 55.47
CA ASP A 59 -5.83 -3.92 56.24
C ASP A 59 -4.63 -4.77 55.79
N PHE A 60 -4.22 -4.53 54.56
CA PHE A 60 -3.12 -5.25 53.92
C PHE A 60 -1.77 -5.06 54.64
N ALA A 61 -1.54 -3.88 55.24
CA ALA A 61 -0.28 -3.56 55.88
C ALA A 61 -0.06 -4.47 57.11
N THR A 62 -1.09 -4.58 57.97
CA THR A 62 -1.05 -5.43 59.15
C THR A 62 -1.02 -6.91 58.76
N ALA A 63 -1.82 -7.33 57.76
CA ALA A 63 -1.83 -8.67 57.20
C ALA A 63 -0.44 -9.10 56.72
N GLN A 64 0.25 -8.27 55.93
CA GLN A 64 1.59 -8.54 55.42
C GLN A 64 2.63 -8.65 56.55
N LYS A 65 2.58 -7.72 57.52
CA LYS A 65 3.49 -7.76 58.69
C LYS A 65 3.32 -9.02 59.49
N LEU A 66 2.07 -9.40 59.80
CA LEU A 66 1.73 -10.57 60.57
C LEU A 66 2.12 -11.86 59.85
N ALA A 67 1.74 -12.00 58.59
CA ALA A 67 2.08 -13.17 57.76
C ALA A 67 3.60 -13.33 57.59
N LYS A 68 4.35 -12.26 57.35
CA LYS A 68 5.82 -12.29 57.26
C LYS A 68 6.45 -12.76 58.56
N LYS A 69 6.01 -12.23 59.71
CA LYS A 69 6.55 -12.60 61.01
C LYS A 69 6.36 -14.11 61.28
N TYR A 70 5.18 -14.63 60.97
CA TYR A 70 4.87 -16.04 61.17
C TYR A 70 5.62 -16.94 60.16
N LEU A 71 5.67 -16.57 58.88
CA LEU A 71 6.38 -17.33 57.86
C LEU A 71 7.90 -17.36 58.06
N ALA A 72 8.48 -16.40 58.76
CA ALA A 72 9.89 -16.43 59.16
C ALA A 72 10.23 -17.57 60.11
N GLN A 73 9.27 -17.96 60.97
CA GLN A 73 9.41 -19.08 61.89
C GLN A 73 8.88 -20.39 61.28
N ASN A 74 7.86 -20.29 60.42
CA ASN A 74 7.15 -21.42 59.80
C ASN A 74 7.16 -21.32 58.28
N PRO A 75 8.32 -21.51 57.62
CA PRO A 75 8.48 -21.23 56.19
C PRO A 75 7.64 -22.13 55.27
N TYR A 76 7.16 -23.27 55.78
CA TYR A 76 6.38 -24.25 55.03
C TYR A 76 4.86 -24.07 55.16
N HIS A 77 4.38 -22.98 55.76
CA HIS A 77 2.95 -22.69 55.81
C HIS A 77 2.47 -22.07 54.49
N HIS A 78 2.18 -22.97 53.53
CA HIS A 78 1.92 -22.59 52.15
C HIS A 78 0.61 -21.80 51.95
N ASP A 79 -0.46 -22.15 52.70
CA ASP A 79 -1.74 -21.45 52.59
C ASP A 79 -1.64 -20.00 53.10
N LEU A 80 -0.91 -19.76 54.18
CA LEU A 80 -0.62 -18.39 54.63
C LEU A 80 0.22 -17.63 53.59
N ARG A 81 1.14 -18.32 52.90
CA ARG A 81 1.93 -17.72 51.84
C ARG A 81 1.06 -17.33 50.64
N LYS A 82 0.02 -18.13 50.29
CA LYS A 82 -0.96 -17.77 49.26
C LYS A 82 -1.74 -16.51 49.63
N LEU A 83 -2.17 -16.37 50.90
CA LEU A 83 -2.81 -15.15 51.41
C LEU A 83 -1.88 -13.94 51.34
N LEU A 84 -0.60 -14.12 51.68
CA LEU A 84 0.41 -13.08 51.59
C LEU A 84 0.61 -12.61 50.12
N VAL A 85 0.66 -13.55 49.16
CA VAL A 85 0.72 -13.23 47.72
C VAL A 85 -0.50 -12.41 47.31
N LYS A 86 -1.72 -12.85 47.68
CA LYS A 86 -2.94 -12.09 47.39
C LYS A 86 -2.86 -10.65 47.91
N SER A 87 -2.42 -10.49 49.15
CA SER A 87 -2.24 -9.16 49.77
C SER A 87 -1.19 -8.30 49.04
N TYR A 88 -0.12 -8.90 48.50
CA TYR A 88 0.87 -8.16 47.71
C TYR A 88 0.32 -7.74 46.34
N ILE A 89 -0.47 -8.59 45.70
CA ILE A 89 -1.12 -8.25 44.41
C ILE A 89 -2.05 -7.06 44.62
N GLU A 90 -2.92 -7.09 45.63
CA GLU A 90 -3.86 -6.00 45.96
C GLU A 90 -3.15 -4.68 46.29
N THR A 91 -1.92 -4.72 46.82
CA THR A 91 -1.13 -3.54 47.16
C THR A 91 -0.07 -3.20 46.11
N GLN A 92 -0.13 -3.79 44.94
CA GLN A 92 0.80 -3.56 43.80
C GLN A 92 2.29 -3.79 44.15
N LYS A 93 2.56 -4.67 45.11
CA LYS A 93 3.91 -5.11 45.49
C LYS A 93 4.30 -6.36 44.69
N GLU A 94 4.47 -6.16 43.39
CA GLU A 94 4.59 -7.27 42.42
C GLU A 94 5.87 -8.11 42.66
N TYR A 95 7.00 -7.47 42.98
CA TYR A 95 8.26 -8.20 43.22
C TYR A 95 8.19 -9.13 44.44
N GLU A 96 7.53 -8.67 45.50
CA GLU A 96 7.30 -9.46 46.70
C GLU A 96 6.31 -10.64 46.44
N ALA A 97 5.27 -10.37 45.62
CA ALA A 97 4.35 -11.42 45.18
C ALA A 97 5.10 -12.48 44.35
N ILE A 98 5.91 -12.07 43.37
CA ILE A 98 6.74 -12.97 42.54
C ILE A 98 7.64 -13.82 43.41
N SER A 99 8.35 -13.23 44.40
CA SER A 99 9.27 -13.98 45.29
C SER A 99 8.56 -15.07 46.06
N ASN A 100 7.35 -14.81 46.54
CA ASN A 100 6.55 -15.80 47.30
C ASN A 100 5.92 -16.86 46.39
N LEU A 101 5.49 -16.50 45.17
CA LEU A 101 4.99 -17.44 44.17
C LEU A 101 6.08 -18.40 43.70
N LEU A 102 7.33 -17.93 43.52
CA LEU A 102 8.47 -18.78 43.16
C LEU A 102 8.75 -19.84 44.22
N VAL A 103 8.46 -19.57 45.48
CA VAL A 103 8.52 -20.60 46.55
C VAL A 103 7.35 -21.57 46.39
N LEU A 104 6.12 -21.09 46.19
CA LEU A 104 4.94 -21.96 46.08
C LEU A 104 5.03 -22.95 44.92
N VAL A 105 5.51 -22.55 43.75
CA VAL A 105 5.64 -23.46 42.58
C VAL A 105 6.62 -24.61 42.82
N GLN A 106 7.57 -24.48 43.75
CA GLN A 106 8.47 -25.60 44.12
C GLN A 106 7.73 -26.71 44.87
N PHE A 107 6.71 -26.36 45.65
CA PHE A 107 5.92 -27.29 46.43
C PHE A 107 4.67 -27.78 45.72
N TYR A 108 4.18 -26.98 44.79
CA TYR A 108 2.97 -27.27 43.98
C TYR A 108 3.29 -27.17 42.49
N PRO A 109 4.15 -28.05 41.97
CA PRO A 109 4.61 -27.95 40.57
C PRO A 109 3.50 -28.21 39.54
N ASP A 110 2.40 -28.83 39.93
CA ASP A 110 1.25 -29.14 39.08
C ASP A 110 0.13 -28.09 39.15
N ASP A 111 0.25 -27.10 40.05
CA ASP A 111 -0.73 -26.03 40.20
C ASP A 111 -0.48 -24.94 39.13
N LEU A 112 -1.10 -25.08 37.96
CA LEU A 112 -0.95 -24.16 36.83
C LEU A 112 -1.40 -22.74 37.17
N SER A 113 -2.27 -22.56 38.19
CA SER A 113 -2.73 -21.22 38.58
C SER A 113 -1.59 -20.35 39.13
N LEU A 114 -0.61 -20.97 39.81
CA LEU A 114 0.57 -20.26 40.32
C LEU A 114 1.49 -19.78 39.18
N TYR A 115 1.65 -20.61 38.17
CA TYR A 115 2.43 -20.23 36.96
C TYR A 115 1.74 -19.13 36.18
N LEU A 116 0.41 -19.15 36.07
CA LEU A 116 -0.38 -18.11 35.43
C LEU A 116 -0.23 -16.77 36.17
N GLN A 117 -0.30 -16.78 37.51
CA GLN A 117 -0.08 -15.60 38.33
C GLN A 117 1.35 -15.05 38.15
N LEU A 118 2.37 -15.91 38.14
CA LEU A 118 3.75 -15.54 37.85
C LEU A 118 3.90 -14.90 36.47
N ALA A 119 3.31 -15.51 35.45
CA ALA A 119 3.33 -14.99 34.09
C ALA A 119 2.74 -13.57 34.00
N THR A 120 1.57 -13.38 34.66
CA THR A 120 0.88 -12.09 34.70
C THR A 120 1.72 -11.04 35.43
N LEU A 121 2.28 -11.34 36.58
CA LEU A 121 3.12 -10.41 37.33
C LEU A 121 4.43 -10.08 36.58
N TYR A 122 5.03 -11.05 35.90
CA TYR A 122 6.19 -10.76 35.03
C TYR A 122 5.83 -9.91 33.83
N LYS A 123 4.63 -10.06 33.26
CA LYS A 123 4.13 -9.15 32.20
C LYS A 123 3.97 -7.73 32.74
N ASN A 124 3.31 -7.56 33.89
CA ASN A 124 3.09 -6.27 34.53
C ASN A 124 4.41 -5.56 34.89
N THR A 125 5.39 -6.31 35.37
CA THR A 125 6.74 -5.77 35.67
C THR A 125 7.65 -5.64 34.46
N HIS A 126 7.10 -5.74 33.23
CA HIS A 126 7.81 -5.63 31.95
C HIS A 126 8.97 -6.64 31.77
N GLN A 127 8.97 -7.73 32.52
CA GLN A 127 9.93 -8.82 32.38
C GLN A 127 9.45 -9.83 31.31
N ASN A 128 9.24 -9.35 30.08
CA ASN A 128 8.57 -10.06 28.98
C ASN A 128 9.16 -11.46 28.72
N LYS A 129 10.48 -11.64 28.79
CA LYS A 129 11.10 -12.96 28.56
C LYS A 129 10.63 -14.00 29.57
N LYS A 130 10.50 -13.61 30.84
CA LYS A 130 10.01 -14.52 31.89
C LYS A 130 8.50 -14.75 31.76
N ALA A 131 7.73 -13.70 31.47
CA ALA A 131 6.30 -13.84 31.21
C ALA A 131 6.04 -14.83 30.06
N ILE A 132 6.75 -14.70 28.92
CA ILE A 132 6.68 -15.64 27.79
C ILE A 132 6.98 -17.07 28.25
N HIS A 133 8.03 -17.27 29.04
CA HIS A 133 8.41 -18.58 29.53
C HIS A 133 7.27 -19.23 30.36
N PHE A 134 6.68 -18.48 31.30
CA PHE A 134 5.65 -19.02 32.18
C PHE A 134 4.31 -19.23 31.46
N TYR A 135 3.87 -18.32 30.59
CA TYR A 135 2.68 -18.55 29.74
C TYR A 135 2.88 -19.74 28.80
N SER A 136 4.08 -19.90 28.21
CA SER A 136 4.38 -21.04 27.34
C SER A 136 4.37 -22.36 28.16
N TYR A 137 4.81 -22.34 29.42
CA TYR A 137 4.74 -23.49 30.27
C TYR A 137 3.28 -23.87 30.54
N VAL A 138 2.41 -22.93 30.89
CA VAL A 138 0.97 -23.20 31.10
C VAL A 138 0.38 -23.83 29.85
N LEU A 139 0.62 -23.24 28.65
CA LEU A 139 0.11 -23.79 27.39
C LEU A 139 0.70 -25.15 27.01
N SER A 140 1.87 -25.51 27.52
CA SER A 140 2.43 -26.86 27.33
C SER A 140 1.65 -27.95 28.10
N LYS A 141 0.98 -27.56 29.17
CA LYS A 141 0.17 -28.43 30.03
C LYS A 141 -1.32 -28.36 29.68
N ASP A 142 -1.82 -27.15 29.50
CA ASP A 142 -3.18 -26.89 29.05
C ASP A 142 -3.14 -26.08 27.73
N LYS A 143 -3.32 -26.79 26.62
CA LYS A 143 -3.27 -26.20 25.27
C LYS A 143 -4.44 -25.27 24.96
N TYR A 144 -5.48 -25.30 25.78
CA TYR A 144 -6.71 -24.55 25.56
C TYR A 144 -6.90 -23.40 26.55
N ASP A 145 -5.90 -23.11 27.38
CA ASP A 145 -5.96 -21.94 28.25
C ASP A 145 -5.93 -20.64 27.42
N LEU A 146 -7.12 -20.11 27.14
CA LEU A 146 -7.30 -18.92 26.32
C LEU A 146 -6.60 -17.68 26.91
N ASN A 147 -6.53 -17.60 28.26
CA ASN A 147 -5.87 -16.46 28.91
C ASN A 147 -4.37 -16.44 28.63
N SER A 148 -3.70 -17.58 28.75
CA SER A 148 -2.28 -17.69 28.38
C SER A 148 -2.06 -17.48 26.90
N MET A 149 -2.95 -17.99 26.01
CA MET A 149 -2.85 -17.75 24.57
C MET A 149 -2.90 -16.26 24.24
N ARG A 150 -3.89 -15.51 24.77
CA ARG A 150 -4.04 -14.08 24.57
C ARG A 150 -2.79 -13.30 24.97
N ASN A 151 -2.38 -13.50 26.21
CA ASN A 151 -1.23 -12.80 26.77
C ASN A 151 0.08 -13.15 26.05
N LEU A 152 0.26 -14.40 25.67
CA LEU A 152 1.45 -14.85 24.96
C LEU A 152 1.48 -14.31 23.52
N ALA A 153 0.34 -14.30 22.83
CA ALA A 153 0.22 -13.74 21.48
C ALA A 153 0.55 -12.24 21.47
N GLU A 154 0.01 -11.49 22.42
CA GLU A 154 0.30 -10.06 22.60
C GLU A 154 1.79 -9.83 22.91
N LEU A 155 2.38 -10.60 23.83
CA LEU A 155 3.81 -10.51 24.15
C LEU A 155 4.70 -10.81 22.94
N TYR A 156 4.37 -11.82 22.13
CA TYR A 156 5.09 -12.10 20.90
C TYR A 156 4.94 -10.96 19.88
N TYR A 157 3.75 -10.40 19.72
CA TYR A 157 3.50 -9.30 18.83
C TYR A 157 4.33 -8.06 19.21
N ASN A 158 4.28 -7.68 20.50
CA ASN A 158 5.02 -6.52 21.04
C ASN A 158 6.54 -6.72 20.99
N ASN A 159 7.02 -7.95 21.10
CA ASN A 159 8.44 -8.30 20.97
C ASN A 159 8.87 -8.55 19.51
N LYS A 160 8.06 -8.18 18.51
CA LYS A 160 8.32 -8.34 17.07
C LYS A 160 8.51 -9.80 16.61
N GLN A 161 8.07 -10.77 17.41
CA GLN A 161 8.04 -12.20 17.08
C GLN A 161 6.73 -12.55 16.35
N LYS A 162 6.53 -11.91 15.19
CA LYS A 162 5.25 -11.87 14.46
C LYS A 162 4.75 -13.24 14.02
N GLU A 163 5.64 -14.16 13.65
CA GLU A 163 5.26 -15.53 13.27
C GLU A 163 4.64 -16.31 14.44
N SER A 164 5.27 -16.20 15.62
CA SER A 164 4.76 -16.86 16.83
C SER A 164 3.42 -16.25 17.27
N ALA A 165 3.29 -14.93 17.19
CA ALA A 165 2.03 -14.23 17.45
C ALA A 165 0.94 -14.68 16.47
N LEU A 166 1.22 -14.70 15.17
CA LEU A 166 0.29 -15.11 14.13
C LEU A 166 -0.24 -16.53 14.33
N LYS A 167 0.62 -17.47 14.78
CA LYS A 167 0.23 -18.84 15.08
C LYS A 167 -0.81 -18.89 16.21
N LEU A 168 -0.59 -18.11 17.28
CA LEU A 168 -1.52 -18.08 18.42
C LEU A 168 -2.83 -17.35 18.09
N TYR A 169 -2.76 -16.22 17.38
CA TYR A 169 -3.99 -15.52 16.94
C TYR A 169 -4.86 -16.40 16.03
N LYS A 170 -4.27 -17.19 15.13
CA LYS A 170 -5.01 -18.17 14.33
C LYS A 170 -5.72 -19.22 15.18
N GLN A 171 -5.10 -19.68 16.27
CA GLN A 171 -5.72 -20.60 17.19
C GLN A 171 -6.84 -19.91 17.99
N LEU A 172 -6.59 -18.71 18.51
CA LEU A 172 -7.58 -17.94 19.26
C LEU A 172 -8.87 -17.76 18.49
N VAL A 173 -8.82 -17.34 17.23
CA VAL A 173 -10.04 -17.14 16.41
C VAL A 173 -10.83 -18.44 16.17
N THR A 174 -10.25 -19.62 16.41
CA THR A 174 -10.95 -20.89 16.31
C THR A 174 -11.60 -21.34 17.63
N TYR A 175 -11.16 -20.78 18.77
CA TYR A 175 -11.61 -21.23 20.09
C TYR A 175 -12.49 -20.22 20.82
N ILE A 176 -12.46 -18.97 20.43
CA ILE A 176 -13.30 -17.92 21.02
C ILE A 176 -14.64 -17.83 20.29
N ASP A 177 -15.69 -17.47 21.04
CA ASP A 177 -17.04 -17.23 20.49
C ASP A 177 -17.32 -15.73 20.29
N ASP A 178 -16.56 -14.85 20.95
CA ASP A 178 -16.72 -13.40 20.86
C ASP A 178 -16.30 -12.89 19.46
N GLU A 179 -17.30 -12.50 18.68
CA GLU A 179 -17.10 -12.02 17.31
C GLU A 179 -16.33 -10.69 17.28
N GLN A 180 -16.50 -9.82 18.29
CA GLN A 180 -15.74 -8.57 18.37
C GLN A 180 -14.25 -8.85 18.57
N GLU A 181 -13.91 -9.74 19.52
CA GLU A 181 -12.53 -10.15 19.78
C GLU A 181 -11.90 -10.85 18.55
N LYS A 182 -12.69 -11.63 17.79
CA LYS A 182 -12.22 -12.19 16.52
C LYS A 182 -11.84 -11.11 15.52
N MET A 183 -12.63 -10.04 15.41
CA MET A 183 -12.33 -8.93 14.49
C MET A 183 -11.03 -8.24 14.87
N ASP A 184 -10.78 -8.00 16.16
CA ASP A 184 -9.53 -7.42 16.65
C ASP A 184 -8.32 -8.29 16.25
N TYR A 185 -8.44 -9.61 16.37
CA TYR A 185 -7.37 -10.52 15.95
C TYR A 185 -7.21 -10.60 14.43
N TYR A 186 -8.29 -10.52 13.64
CA TYR A 186 -8.19 -10.44 12.19
C TYR A 186 -7.47 -9.15 11.76
N GLU A 187 -7.73 -8.04 12.42
CA GLU A 187 -7.01 -6.79 12.16
C GLU A 187 -5.52 -6.92 12.47
N ILE A 188 -5.16 -7.44 13.66
CA ILE A 188 -3.76 -7.67 14.04
C ILE A 188 -3.06 -8.61 13.05
N MET A 189 -3.70 -9.70 12.67
CA MET A 189 -3.16 -10.65 11.69
C MET A 189 -3.01 -10.01 10.31
N GLY A 190 -3.96 -9.16 9.90
CA GLY A 190 -3.88 -8.35 8.68
C GLY A 190 -2.65 -7.45 8.68
N ASN A 191 -2.42 -6.74 9.78
CA ASN A 191 -1.25 -5.89 10.00
C ASN A 191 0.07 -6.70 9.90
N ILE A 192 0.11 -7.90 10.49
CA ILE A 192 1.26 -8.80 10.40
C ILE A 192 1.51 -9.20 8.94
N TYR A 193 0.48 -9.65 8.21
CA TYR A 193 0.62 -10.05 6.80
C TYR A 193 1.04 -8.88 5.90
N THR A 194 0.54 -7.68 6.16
CA THR A 194 0.97 -6.47 5.43
C THR A 194 2.47 -6.23 5.59
N THR A 195 3.01 -6.43 6.81
CA THR A 195 4.46 -6.28 7.04
C THR A 195 5.32 -7.35 6.36
N TYR A 196 4.75 -8.51 6.06
CA TYR A 196 5.42 -9.57 5.27
C TYR A 196 5.21 -9.44 3.76
N GLY A 197 4.46 -8.44 3.30
CA GLY A 197 4.13 -8.26 1.89
C GLY A 197 3.09 -9.25 1.36
N GLU A 198 2.44 -10.03 2.25
CA GLU A 198 1.40 -11.00 1.90
C GLU A 198 0.03 -10.28 1.74
N TYR A 199 -0.03 -9.34 0.81
CA TYR A 199 -1.15 -8.41 0.64
C TYR A 199 -2.51 -9.09 0.41
N VAL A 200 -2.55 -10.20 -0.30
CA VAL A 200 -3.80 -10.95 -0.54
C VAL A 200 -4.38 -11.50 0.76
N LYS A 201 -3.53 -12.07 1.63
CA LYS A 201 -3.98 -12.58 2.94
C LYS A 201 -4.43 -11.45 3.85
N ALA A 202 -3.67 -10.35 3.88
CA ALA A 202 -4.04 -9.17 4.66
C ALA A 202 -5.39 -8.59 4.21
N ALA A 203 -5.59 -8.39 2.90
CA ALA A 203 -6.84 -7.87 2.35
C ALA A 203 -8.05 -8.75 2.69
N ASN A 204 -7.90 -10.08 2.63
CA ASN A 204 -8.98 -11.00 2.99
C ASN A 204 -9.39 -10.90 4.47
N LEU A 205 -8.43 -10.67 5.36
CA LEU A 205 -8.72 -10.49 6.79
C LEU A 205 -9.39 -9.13 7.05
N TYR A 206 -8.89 -8.05 6.44
CA TYR A 206 -9.51 -6.74 6.55
C TYR A 206 -10.94 -6.71 5.97
N LYS A 207 -11.20 -7.44 4.88
CA LYS A 207 -12.56 -7.59 4.36
C LYS A 207 -13.50 -8.24 5.38
N LYS A 208 -13.06 -9.31 6.08
CA LYS A 208 -13.85 -9.92 7.15
C LYS A 208 -14.16 -8.95 8.29
N VAL A 209 -13.18 -8.12 8.68
CA VAL A 209 -13.42 -7.06 9.67
C VAL A 209 -14.47 -6.08 9.16
N LEU A 210 -14.37 -5.64 7.90
CA LEU A 210 -15.31 -4.69 7.30
C LEU A 210 -16.71 -5.26 7.01
N GLU A 211 -16.87 -6.58 6.91
CA GLU A 211 -18.18 -7.26 6.87
C GLU A 211 -18.93 -7.08 8.20
N ALA A 212 -18.23 -7.18 9.32
CA ALA A 212 -18.79 -7.01 10.66
C ALA A 212 -18.83 -5.53 11.11
N GLN A 213 -17.82 -4.76 10.70
CA GLN A 213 -17.60 -3.37 11.10
C GLN A 213 -17.42 -2.47 9.85
N PRO A 214 -18.48 -2.18 9.07
CA PRO A 214 -18.36 -1.48 7.78
C PRO A 214 -17.78 -0.06 7.86
N SER A 215 -17.81 0.56 9.04
CA SER A 215 -17.35 1.93 9.30
C SER A 215 -16.01 1.97 10.06
N ASN A 216 -15.26 0.88 10.15
CA ASN A 216 -13.94 0.88 10.76
C ASN A 216 -12.94 1.62 9.85
N ALA A 217 -12.76 2.92 10.12
CA ALA A 217 -11.94 3.81 9.30
C ALA A 217 -10.48 3.34 9.22
N ASP A 218 -9.91 2.81 10.29
CA ASP A 218 -8.51 2.39 10.34
C ASP A 218 -8.28 1.17 9.44
N VAL A 219 -9.17 0.19 9.48
CA VAL A 219 -9.10 -0.97 8.59
C VAL A 219 -9.33 -0.57 7.12
N ILE A 220 -10.25 0.37 6.84
CA ILE A 220 -10.44 0.91 5.50
C ILE A 220 -9.15 1.58 4.99
N LYS A 221 -8.47 2.38 5.83
CA LYS A 221 -7.20 3.05 5.49
C LYS A 221 -6.10 2.01 5.17
N GLU A 222 -5.97 0.96 5.97
CA GLU A 222 -4.97 -0.08 5.74
C GLU A 222 -5.26 -0.91 4.47
N LEU A 223 -6.52 -1.31 4.26
CA LEU A 223 -6.92 -2.03 3.05
C LEU A 223 -6.70 -1.17 1.78
N ARG A 224 -7.00 0.13 1.84
CA ARG A 224 -6.76 1.07 0.76
C ARG A 224 -5.26 1.19 0.42
N LYS A 225 -4.36 1.23 1.42
CA LYS A 225 -2.91 1.22 1.19
C LYS A 225 -2.46 -0.04 0.42
N ILE A 226 -3.08 -1.18 0.69
CA ILE A 226 -2.80 -2.42 -0.04
C ILE A 226 -3.20 -2.26 -1.52
N TYR A 227 -4.42 -1.77 -1.80
CA TYR A 227 -4.89 -1.59 -3.17
C TYR A 227 -4.09 -0.54 -3.94
N LEU A 228 -3.63 0.54 -3.27
CA LEU A 228 -2.70 1.51 -3.87
C LEU A 228 -1.40 0.84 -4.34
N LYS A 229 -0.81 -0.04 -3.52
CA LYS A 229 0.39 -0.79 -3.89
C LYS A 229 0.14 -1.78 -5.04
N GLN A 230 -1.08 -2.31 -5.14
CA GLN A 230 -1.50 -3.21 -6.21
C GLN A 230 -1.91 -2.47 -7.49
N LYS A 231 -1.95 -1.13 -7.47
CA LYS A 231 -2.48 -0.28 -8.54
C LYS A 231 -3.94 -0.58 -8.90
N ASP A 232 -4.72 -1.05 -7.93
CA ASP A 232 -6.15 -1.33 -8.07
C ASP A 232 -6.94 -0.06 -7.78
N THR A 233 -7.00 0.82 -8.78
CA THR A 233 -7.60 2.15 -8.66
C THR A 233 -9.08 2.11 -8.35
N GLU A 234 -9.81 1.11 -8.84
CA GLU A 234 -11.25 0.96 -8.62
C GLU A 234 -11.56 0.75 -7.13
N ASN A 235 -10.88 -0.21 -6.51
CA ASN A 235 -11.05 -0.47 -5.08
C ASN A 235 -10.54 0.69 -4.21
N VAL A 236 -9.50 1.41 -4.64
CA VAL A 236 -9.04 2.63 -3.95
C VAL A 236 -10.14 3.70 -3.95
N ILE A 237 -10.74 4.00 -5.11
CA ILE A 237 -11.85 4.97 -5.22
C ILE A 237 -13.03 4.55 -4.34
N TYR A 238 -13.42 3.27 -4.39
CA TYR A 238 -14.51 2.73 -3.56
C TYR A 238 -14.28 2.96 -2.06
N LEU A 239 -13.07 2.64 -1.57
CA LEU A 239 -12.72 2.82 -0.15
C LEU A 239 -12.55 4.30 0.23
N SER A 240 -12.04 5.14 -0.68
CA SER A 240 -11.96 6.60 -0.45
C SER A 240 -13.34 7.23 -0.33
N ARG A 241 -14.33 6.79 -1.13
CA ARG A 241 -15.73 7.20 -0.97
C ARG A 241 -16.30 6.81 0.41
N LYS A 242 -15.97 5.62 0.90
CA LYS A 242 -16.36 5.21 2.26
C LYS A 242 -15.74 6.08 3.34
N LEU A 243 -14.44 6.43 3.21
CA LEU A 243 -13.77 7.31 4.17
C LEU A 243 -14.40 8.70 4.20
N ILE A 244 -14.75 9.27 3.05
CA ILE A 244 -15.47 10.55 2.97
C ILE A 244 -16.83 10.48 3.70
N ASN A 245 -17.54 9.36 3.59
CA ASN A 245 -18.82 9.20 4.30
C ASN A 245 -18.65 9.09 5.82
N ILE A 246 -17.51 8.57 6.30
CA ILE A 246 -17.22 8.41 7.73
C ILE A 246 -16.63 9.70 8.31
N GLU A 247 -15.74 10.36 7.60
CA GLU A 247 -15.03 11.58 7.99
C GLU A 247 -15.26 12.67 6.92
N PRO A 248 -16.48 13.24 6.80
CA PRO A 248 -16.84 14.14 5.70
C PRO A 248 -16.09 15.47 5.69
N ASP A 249 -15.53 15.89 6.83
CA ASP A 249 -14.82 17.16 6.96
C ASP A 249 -13.31 17.03 6.67
N ASN A 250 -12.83 15.83 6.31
CA ASN A 250 -11.42 15.57 6.05
C ASN A 250 -11.06 15.88 4.59
N TYR A 251 -10.56 17.08 4.33
CA TYR A 251 -10.20 17.56 2.99
C TYR A 251 -9.23 16.62 2.24
N ALA A 252 -8.29 15.97 2.94
CA ALA A 252 -7.30 15.12 2.29
C ALA A 252 -7.93 13.97 1.47
N TYR A 253 -9.09 13.46 1.89
CA TYR A 253 -9.78 12.41 1.13
C TYR A 253 -10.43 12.95 -0.14
N TYR A 254 -10.91 14.19 -0.12
CA TYR A 254 -11.46 14.84 -1.32
C TYR A 254 -10.36 15.14 -2.32
N GLU A 255 -9.24 15.69 -1.87
CA GLU A 255 -8.09 15.94 -2.74
C GLU A 255 -7.64 14.66 -3.45
N GLU A 256 -7.49 13.58 -2.70
CA GLU A 256 -7.06 12.31 -3.25
C GLU A 256 -8.07 11.72 -4.24
N ILE A 257 -9.38 11.72 -3.89
CA ILE A 257 -10.39 11.14 -4.77
C ILE A 257 -10.57 11.96 -6.05
N ILE A 258 -10.46 13.29 -5.99
CA ILE A 258 -10.48 14.16 -7.17
C ILE A 258 -9.34 13.78 -8.13
N ASN A 259 -8.13 13.62 -7.60
CA ASN A 259 -6.96 13.24 -8.39
C ASN A 259 -7.14 11.84 -9.02
N LEU A 260 -7.62 10.86 -8.25
CA LEU A 260 -7.86 9.49 -8.74
C LEU A 260 -8.92 9.47 -9.85
N LEU A 261 -10.04 10.14 -9.64
CA LEU A 261 -11.13 10.23 -10.62
C LEU A 261 -10.68 10.96 -11.89
N PHE A 262 -9.88 12.01 -11.75
CA PHE A 262 -9.28 12.71 -12.89
C PHE A 262 -8.39 11.76 -13.72
N HIS A 263 -7.54 10.97 -13.09
CA HIS A 263 -6.65 10.02 -13.75
C HIS A 263 -7.37 8.87 -14.47
N VAL A 264 -8.54 8.46 -13.98
CA VAL A 264 -9.37 7.45 -14.65
C VAL A 264 -10.39 8.09 -15.62
N HIS A 265 -10.24 9.37 -15.95
CA HIS A 265 -11.11 10.15 -16.83
C HIS A 265 -12.58 10.25 -16.39
N ALA A 266 -12.88 9.99 -15.13
CA ALA A 266 -14.20 10.17 -14.53
C ALA A 266 -14.42 11.65 -14.14
N TYR A 267 -14.38 12.54 -15.12
CA TYR A 267 -14.32 13.99 -14.92
C TYR A 267 -15.55 14.57 -14.22
N GLN A 268 -16.74 14.03 -14.49
CA GLN A 268 -17.95 14.52 -13.81
C GLN A 268 -17.94 14.22 -12.33
N ASP A 269 -17.62 12.97 -11.95
CA ASP A 269 -17.49 12.58 -10.54
C ASP A 269 -16.39 13.42 -9.85
N ALA A 270 -15.25 13.64 -10.51
CA ALA A 270 -14.17 14.48 -9.99
C ALA A 270 -14.65 15.91 -9.72
N LEU A 271 -15.45 16.48 -10.62
CA LEU A 271 -16.03 17.82 -10.47
C LEU A 271 -16.99 17.90 -9.27
N ASP A 272 -17.85 16.89 -9.11
CA ASP A 272 -18.80 16.83 -8.00
C ASP A 272 -18.09 16.77 -6.64
N TYR A 273 -16.98 15.99 -6.54
CA TYR A 273 -16.18 15.98 -5.33
C TYR A 273 -15.40 17.26 -5.11
N ALA A 274 -14.90 17.91 -6.18
CA ALA A 274 -14.22 19.19 -6.08
C ALA A 274 -15.16 20.31 -5.60
N GLN A 275 -16.42 20.32 -6.05
CA GLN A 275 -17.43 21.26 -5.57
C GLN A 275 -17.72 21.07 -4.07
N LYS A 276 -17.88 19.81 -3.62
CA LYS A 276 -18.04 19.51 -2.19
C LYS A 276 -16.82 19.92 -1.37
N ALA A 277 -15.62 19.71 -1.91
CA ALA A 277 -14.39 20.12 -1.25
C ALA A 277 -14.31 21.63 -1.00
N LEU A 278 -14.83 22.46 -1.92
CA LEU A 278 -14.87 23.92 -1.74
C LEU A 278 -15.76 24.38 -0.57
N GLU A 279 -16.69 23.54 -0.11
CA GLU A 279 -17.56 23.84 1.04
C GLU A 279 -16.85 23.58 2.38
N LEU A 280 -15.72 22.89 2.38
CA LEU A 280 -14.99 22.55 3.59
C LEU A 280 -14.13 23.73 4.07
N PRO A 281 -14.15 24.05 5.37
CA PRO A 281 -13.35 25.15 5.90
C PRO A 281 -11.83 24.89 5.85
N THR A 282 -11.43 23.63 5.72
CA THR A 282 -10.02 23.19 5.64
C THR A 282 -9.50 23.07 4.23
N ALA A 283 -10.33 23.35 3.22
CA ALA A 283 -9.96 23.18 1.82
C ALA A 283 -8.88 24.18 1.36
N ASP A 284 -7.91 23.68 0.60
CA ASP A 284 -7.07 24.55 -0.21
C ASP A 284 -7.86 25.00 -1.45
N VAL A 285 -8.50 26.18 -1.34
CA VAL A 285 -9.37 26.73 -2.38
C VAL A 285 -8.63 26.91 -3.70
N PHE A 286 -7.34 27.29 -3.68
CA PHE A 286 -6.54 27.46 -4.89
C PHE A 286 -6.27 26.12 -5.58
N ALA A 287 -5.88 25.10 -4.81
CA ALA A 287 -5.66 23.76 -5.34
C ALA A 287 -6.95 23.15 -5.91
N VAL A 288 -8.07 23.28 -5.21
CA VAL A 288 -9.36 22.73 -5.69
C VAL A 288 -9.82 23.46 -6.95
N LYS A 289 -9.80 24.79 -6.99
CA LYS A 289 -10.17 25.56 -8.19
C LYS A 289 -9.25 25.25 -9.38
N ASN A 290 -7.98 25.03 -9.13
CA ASN A 290 -7.04 24.59 -10.15
C ASN A 290 -7.41 23.21 -10.72
N GLN A 291 -7.83 22.27 -9.87
CA GLN A 291 -8.30 20.96 -10.33
C GLN A 291 -9.60 21.08 -11.16
N ILE A 292 -10.55 21.91 -10.73
CA ILE A 292 -11.77 22.20 -11.48
C ILE A 292 -11.41 22.77 -12.87
N ALA A 293 -10.48 23.73 -12.92
CA ALA A 293 -10.04 24.32 -14.18
C ALA A 293 -9.39 23.29 -15.11
N LYS A 294 -8.57 22.37 -14.57
CA LYS A 294 -8.03 21.25 -15.35
C LYS A 294 -9.14 20.34 -15.88
N ILE A 295 -10.13 20.00 -15.05
CA ILE A 295 -11.29 19.22 -15.50
C ILE A 295 -12.01 19.94 -16.64
N TYR A 296 -12.23 21.24 -16.54
CA TYR A 296 -12.84 22.02 -17.62
C TYR A 296 -12.02 21.97 -18.92
N ILE A 297 -10.68 22.04 -18.85
CA ILE A 297 -9.83 21.90 -20.05
C ILE A 297 -10.08 20.54 -20.72
N TYR A 298 -10.01 19.45 -19.96
CA TYR A 298 -10.15 18.08 -20.49
C TYR A 298 -11.58 17.73 -20.94
N THR A 299 -12.59 18.47 -20.45
CA THR A 299 -13.99 18.34 -20.89
C THR A 299 -14.37 19.33 -22.00
N GLY A 300 -13.40 20.08 -22.55
CA GLY A 300 -13.62 21.03 -23.64
C GLY A 300 -14.21 22.38 -23.24
N LYS A 301 -14.42 22.61 -21.94
CA LYS A 301 -14.93 23.88 -21.36
C LYS A 301 -13.78 24.86 -21.12
N ILE A 302 -13.00 25.16 -22.19
CA ILE A 302 -11.75 25.91 -22.05
C ILE A 302 -12.01 27.35 -21.59
N LYS A 303 -13.08 27.99 -22.07
CA LYS A 303 -13.41 29.37 -21.71
C LYS A 303 -13.74 29.51 -20.23
N GLU A 304 -14.50 28.56 -19.71
CA GLU A 304 -14.86 28.46 -18.28
C GLU A 304 -13.61 28.24 -17.40
N SER A 305 -12.66 27.44 -17.90
CA SER A 305 -11.37 27.27 -17.23
C SER A 305 -10.59 28.58 -17.13
N ILE A 306 -10.44 29.29 -18.24
CA ILE A 306 -9.74 30.59 -18.31
C ILE A 306 -10.40 31.59 -17.35
N GLN A 307 -11.74 31.68 -17.37
CA GLN A 307 -12.49 32.60 -16.50
C GLN A 307 -12.22 32.25 -15.03
N LEU A 308 -12.38 30.98 -14.64
CA LEU A 308 -12.19 30.53 -13.26
C LEU A 308 -10.79 30.84 -12.73
N ILE A 309 -9.74 30.58 -13.55
CA ILE A 309 -8.38 30.85 -13.13
C ILE A 309 -8.12 32.36 -13.04
N ASN A 310 -8.60 33.16 -14.01
CA ASN A 310 -8.44 34.61 -13.95
C ASN A 310 -9.09 35.22 -12.70
N GLU A 311 -10.26 34.77 -12.30
CA GLU A 311 -10.92 35.20 -11.07
C GLU A 311 -10.15 34.76 -9.81
N THR A 312 -9.45 33.63 -9.87
CA THR A 312 -8.74 33.04 -8.74
C THR A 312 -7.33 33.62 -8.57
N ILE A 313 -6.59 33.80 -9.67
CA ILE A 313 -5.19 34.24 -9.66
C ILE A 313 -5.02 35.70 -9.18
N VAL A 314 -6.08 36.51 -9.27
CA VAL A 314 -6.09 37.87 -8.71
C VAL A 314 -5.84 37.87 -7.18
N GLN A 315 -6.24 36.82 -6.50
CA GLN A 315 -6.06 36.67 -5.04
C GLN A 315 -4.62 36.25 -4.67
N ASP A 316 -3.94 35.54 -5.56
CA ASP A 316 -2.54 35.13 -5.41
C ASP A 316 -1.84 35.12 -6.77
N PRO A 317 -1.33 36.29 -7.23
CA PRO A 317 -0.66 36.40 -8.53
C PRO A 317 0.65 35.61 -8.63
N THR A 318 1.21 35.19 -7.51
CA THR A 318 2.46 34.40 -7.45
C THR A 318 2.24 32.90 -7.53
N ASN A 319 0.99 32.46 -7.59
CA ASN A 319 0.64 31.04 -7.60
C ASN A 319 1.01 30.37 -8.92
N LEU A 320 2.17 29.74 -8.94
CA LEU A 320 2.70 29.08 -10.13
C LEU A 320 1.74 28.01 -10.69
N LEU A 321 1.03 27.29 -9.83
CA LEU A 321 0.11 26.22 -10.25
C LEU A 321 -1.06 26.78 -11.09
N LEU A 322 -1.62 27.94 -10.67
CA LEU A 322 -2.67 28.62 -11.40
C LEU A 322 -2.15 29.19 -12.72
N SER A 323 -0.97 29.82 -12.73
CA SER A 323 -0.33 30.32 -13.95
C SER A 323 -0.08 29.21 -14.97
N GLN A 324 0.39 28.05 -14.55
CA GLN A 324 0.58 26.88 -15.41
C GLN A 324 -0.74 26.41 -16.05
N THR A 325 -1.80 26.34 -15.26
CA THR A 325 -3.10 25.89 -15.77
C THR A 325 -3.72 26.93 -16.71
N LEU A 326 -3.54 28.23 -16.42
CA LEU A 326 -3.96 29.32 -17.30
C LEU A 326 -3.22 29.29 -18.65
N ALA A 327 -1.91 29.13 -18.61
CA ALA A 327 -1.09 29.01 -19.82
C ALA A 327 -1.49 27.79 -20.65
N MET A 328 -1.74 26.64 -20.00
CA MET A 328 -2.27 25.43 -20.65
C MET A 328 -3.64 25.68 -21.29
N ALA A 329 -4.55 26.37 -20.60
CA ALA A 329 -5.89 26.66 -21.09
C ALA A 329 -5.83 27.55 -22.35
N HIS A 330 -5.01 28.62 -22.34
CA HIS A 330 -4.77 29.47 -23.53
C HIS A 330 -4.13 28.67 -24.68
N CYS A 331 -3.15 27.80 -24.37
CA CYS A 331 -2.52 26.94 -25.37
C CYS A 331 -3.56 26.02 -26.05
N MET A 332 -4.43 25.35 -25.26
CA MET A 332 -5.51 24.50 -25.79
C MET A 332 -6.56 25.29 -26.58
N ASN A 333 -6.78 26.57 -26.22
CA ASN A 333 -7.62 27.51 -26.98
C ASN A 333 -6.94 28.01 -28.26
N LYS A 334 -5.70 27.60 -28.57
CA LYS A 334 -4.88 28.07 -29.70
C LYS A 334 -4.49 29.55 -29.59
N ASP A 335 -4.57 30.13 -28.41
CA ASP A 335 -4.13 31.50 -28.12
C ASP A 335 -2.71 31.47 -27.54
N PHE A 336 -1.74 31.13 -28.40
CA PHE A 336 -0.35 30.92 -28.03
C PHE A 336 0.33 32.19 -27.51
N GLU A 337 -0.08 33.36 -27.99
CA GLU A 337 0.48 34.63 -27.52
C GLU A 337 0.10 34.91 -26.06
N MET A 338 -1.18 34.69 -25.71
CA MET A 338 -1.60 34.80 -24.29
C MET A 338 -0.99 33.72 -23.42
N ALA A 339 -0.86 32.48 -23.92
CA ALA A 339 -0.21 31.40 -23.18
C ALA A 339 1.25 31.75 -22.83
N LYS A 340 2.01 32.30 -23.76
CA LYS A 340 3.39 32.79 -23.54
C LYS A 340 3.41 33.95 -22.55
N LYS A 341 2.54 34.94 -22.74
CA LYS A 341 2.44 36.10 -21.85
C LYS A 341 2.21 35.70 -20.41
N VAL A 342 1.33 34.73 -20.12
CA VAL A 342 1.12 34.22 -18.78
C VAL A 342 2.40 33.62 -18.18
N CYS A 343 3.21 32.95 -18.99
CA CYS A 343 4.50 32.43 -18.53
C CYS A 343 5.52 33.55 -18.30
N ASP A 344 5.54 34.59 -19.14
CA ASP A 344 6.42 35.74 -18.98
C ASP A 344 6.06 36.52 -17.70
N ASP A 345 4.76 36.78 -17.49
CA ASP A 345 4.26 37.42 -16.25
C ASP A 345 4.63 36.58 -15.01
N ALA A 346 4.57 35.25 -15.11
CA ALA A 346 5.00 34.35 -14.02
C ALA A 346 6.52 34.40 -13.79
N LEU A 347 7.34 34.58 -14.83
CA LEU A 347 8.80 34.72 -14.69
C LEU A 347 9.20 35.99 -13.94
N GLU A 348 8.44 37.09 -14.07
CA GLU A 348 8.72 38.34 -13.36
C GLU A 348 8.66 38.22 -11.83
N VAL A 349 7.83 37.30 -11.33
CA VAL A 349 7.59 37.08 -9.90
C VAL A 349 8.18 35.75 -9.39
N ALA A 350 8.82 34.97 -10.28
CA ALA A 350 9.29 33.60 -9.98
C ALA A 350 10.48 33.60 -9.03
N VAL A 351 10.47 32.66 -8.09
CA VAL A 351 11.67 32.29 -7.32
C VAL A 351 12.58 31.37 -8.15
N PRO A 352 13.88 31.29 -7.87
CA PRO A 352 14.82 30.51 -8.69
C PRO A 352 14.44 29.05 -8.91
N SER A 353 13.74 28.41 -7.95
CA SER A 353 13.24 27.04 -8.07
C SER A 353 12.19 26.86 -9.16
N ASP A 354 11.44 27.91 -9.48
CA ASP A 354 10.26 27.87 -10.35
C ASP A 354 10.61 28.15 -11.80
N ILE A 355 11.74 28.83 -12.05
CA ILE A 355 12.18 29.21 -13.38
C ILE A 355 12.26 28.01 -14.34
N LYS A 356 12.83 26.88 -13.86
CA LYS A 356 12.90 25.65 -14.68
C LYS A 356 11.52 25.13 -15.07
N VAL A 357 10.55 25.24 -14.18
CA VAL A 357 9.17 24.78 -14.42
C VAL A 357 8.48 25.68 -15.44
N ILE A 358 8.66 27.00 -15.33
CA ILE A 358 8.09 27.96 -16.29
C ILE A 358 8.74 27.80 -17.67
N HIS A 359 10.06 27.61 -17.75
CA HIS A 359 10.75 27.32 -19.00
C HIS A 359 10.25 26.02 -19.65
N ASN A 360 9.93 24.97 -18.86
CA ASN A 360 9.29 23.77 -19.38
C ASN A 360 7.92 24.06 -20.00
N ASN A 361 7.12 24.92 -19.35
CA ASN A 361 5.81 25.31 -19.88
C ASN A 361 5.95 26.10 -21.20
N LEU A 362 6.84 27.10 -21.25
CA LEU A 362 7.14 27.86 -22.46
C LEU A 362 7.58 26.94 -23.61
N SER A 363 8.47 26.03 -23.31
CA SER A 363 8.97 25.04 -24.26
C SER A 363 7.84 24.14 -24.80
N THR A 364 6.91 23.70 -23.95
CA THR A 364 5.74 22.91 -24.36
C THR A 364 4.77 23.73 -25.21
N ILE A 365 4.47 24.99 -24.83
CA ILE A 365 3.58 25.91 -25.57
C ILE A 365 4.13 26.14 -26.97
N LEU A 366 5.42 26.43 -27.08
CA LEU A 366 6.09 26.66 -28.38
C LEU A 366 6.08 25.41 -29.28
N ALA A 367 6.24 24.21 -28.68
CA ALA A 367 6.13 22.97 -29.41
C ALA A 367 4.69 22.69 -29.90
N GLU A 368 3.67 23.02 -29.11
CA GLU A 368 2.26 22.95 -29.55
C GLU A 368 1.95 23.98 -30.65
N GLU A 369 2.47 25.20 -30.54
CA GLU A 369 2.38 26.24 -31.61
C GLU A 369 3.02 25.73 -32.88
N ALA A 370 4.18 25.09 -32.81
CA ALA A 370 4.87 24.49 -33.95
C ALA A 370 4.01 23.40 -34.63
N VAL A 371 3.41 22.49 -33.85
CA VAL A 371 2.51 21.46 -34.40
C VAL A 371 1.29 22.11 -35.07
N TYR A 372 0.71 23.15 -34.46
CA TYR A 372 -0.41 23.86 -35.03
C TYR A 372 -0.04 24.55 -36.38
N LEU A 373 1.15 25.15 -36.45
CA LEU A 373 1.67 25.78 -37.69
C LEU A 373 1.93 24.74 -38.79
N LEU A 374 2.43 23.54 -38.44
CA LEU A 374 2.58 22.43 -39.40
C LEU A 374 1.25 22.04 -40.03
N ASN A 375 0.20 21.92 -39.20
CA ASN A 375 -1.14 21.57 -39.67
C ASN A 375 -1.73 22.65 -40.59
N GLN A 376 -1.21 23.90 -40.54
CA GLN A 376 -1.53 24.97 -41.47
C GLN A 376 -0.62 25.01 -42.70
N GLY A 377 0.33 24.09 -42.86
CA GLY A 377 1.30 24.06 -43.93
C GLY A 377 2.44 25.08 -43.79
N LYS A 378 2.56 25.77 -42.65
CA LYS A 378 3.58 26.79 -42.39
C LYS A 378 4.87 26.15 -41.85
N THR A 379 5.44 25.24 -42.62
CA THR A 379 6.54 24.35 -42.19
C THR A 379 7.75 25.12 -41.63
N LYS A 380 8.21 26.20 -42.32
CA LYS A 380 9.38 26.96 -41.85
C LYS A 380 9.14 27.55 -40.46
N GLN A 381 8.01 28.23 -40.29
CA GLN A 381 7.66 28.87 -39.01
C GLN A 381 7.55 27.80 -37.86
N ALA A 382 7.02 26.61 -38.18
CA ALA A 382 6.93 25.52 -37.22
C ALA A 382 8.32 25.08 -36.73
N PHE A 383 9.29 24.91 -37.64
CA PHE A 383 10.65 24.51 -37.23
C PHE A 383 11.40 25.64 -36.49
N ASP A 384 11.13 26.90 -36.80
CA ASP A 384 11.63 28.04 -36.04
C ASP A 384 11.10 27.99 -34.61
N LYS A 385 9.80 27.64 -34.41
CA LYS A 385 9.20 27.46 -33.07
C LYS A 385 9.75 26.26 -32.30
N PHE A 386 10.00 25.13 -32.95
CA PHE A 386 10.69 24.02 -32.31
C PHE A 386 12.10 24.40 -31.85
N SER A 387 12.82 25.20 -32.65
CA SER A 387 14.15 25.69 -32.28
C SER A 387 14.09 26.63 -31.09
N GLU A 388 13.09 27.50 -31.01
CA GLU A 388 12.81 28.38 -29.88
C GLU A 388 12.47 27.54 -28.62
N ALA A 389 11.62 26.53 -28.75
CA ALA A 389 11.25 25.62 -27.65
C ALA A 389 12.47 24.93 -27.00
N MET A 390 13.42 24.47 -27.84
CA MET A 390 14.65 23.85 -27.38
C MET A 390 15.61 24.80 -26.65
N GLN A 391 15.50 26.13 -26.85
CA GLN A 391 16.29 27.09 -26.08
C GLN A 391 15.86 27.17 -24.63
N TYR A 392 14.55 26.96 -24.35
CA TYR A 392 14.01 26.92 -23.00
C TYR A 392 14.24 25.57 -22.31
N ASN A 393 14.08 24.46 -23.03
CA ASN A 393 14.35 23.11 -22.50
C ASN A 393 14.78 22.14 -23.61
N ASN A 394 16.07 21.81 -23.64
CA ASN A 394 16.66 20.83 -24.54
C ASN A 394 16.72 19.39 -23.98
N GLU A 395 16.09 19.14 -22.83
CA GLU A 395 16.01 17.83 -22.19
C GLU A 395 14.56 17.29 -22.12
N ASN A 396 13.59 18.01 -22.72
CA ASN A 396 12.20 17.56 -22.75
C ASN A 396 11.99 16.50 -23.86
N PRO A 397 11.75 15.23 -23.53
CA PRO A 397 11.58 14.16 -24.53
C PRO A 397 10.39 14.40 -25.46
N GLU A 398 9.34 15.07 -24.99
CA GLU A 398 8.14 15.34 -25.78
C GLU A 398 8.40 16.28 -26.95
N ILE A 399 9.31 17.24 -26.80
CA ILE A 399 9.70 18.14 -27.90
C ILE A 399 10.39 17.36 -29.01
N PHE A 400 11.33 16.49 -28.64
CA PHE A 400 12.02 15.62 -29.59
C PHE A 400 11.04 14.70 -30.31
N PHE A 401 10.07 14.16 -29.58
CA PHE A 401 9.02 13.33 -30.14
C PHE A 401 8.14 14.10 -31.14
N LYS A 402 7.67 15.30 -30.78
CA LYS A 402 6.89 16.16 -31.68
C LYS A 402 7.72 16.57 -32.90
N LEU A 403 8.99 16.90 -32.71
CA LEU A 403 9.90 17.23 -33.81
C LEU A 403 10.15 16.02 -34.73
N ALA A 404 10.22 14.80 -34.15
CA ALA A 404 10.33 13.58 -34.94
C ALA A 404 9.08 13.34 -35.79
N THR A 405 7.88 13.48 -35.21
CA THR A 405 6.62 13.37 -35.96
C THR A 405 6.47 14.44 -37.04
N ALA A 406 6.93 15.65 -36.75
CA ALA A 406 7.01 16.73 -37.72
C ALA A 406 7.91 16.37 -38.92
N ASN A 407 9.13 15.91 -38.67
CA ASN A 407 10.06 15.48 -39.71
C ASN A 407 9.53 14.28 -40.50
N ARG A 408 8.84 13.32 -39.84
CA ARG A 408 8.17 12.20 -40.50
C ARG A 408 7.10 12.68 -41.47
N SER A 409 6.28 13.66 -41.08
CA SER A 409 5.19 14.19 -41.94
C SER A 409 5.70 14.83 -43.23
N ILE A 410 6.89 15.43 -43.23
CA ILE A 410 7.56 15.99 -44.41
C ILE A 410 8.53 14.99 -45.08
N LYS A 411 8.49 13.71 -44.65
CA LYS A 411 9.33 12.62 -45.16
C LYS A 411 10.85 12.81 -44.97
N ASN A 412 11.24 13.65 -44.02
CA ASN A 412 12.64 13.78 -43.61
C ASN A 412 12.99 12.69 -42.57
N TYR A 413 13.02 11.45 -43.05
CA TYR A 413 13.14 10.27 -42.18
C TYR A 413 14.45 10.20 -41.38
N SER A 414 15.56 10.68 -41.96
CA SER A 414 16.86 10.68 -41.26
C SER A 414 16.81 11.52 -39.99
N GLU A 415 16.23 12.71 -40.07
CA GLU A 415 16.09 13.62 -38.94
C GLU A 415 15.01 13.09 -37.97
N ALA A 416 13.90 12.55 -38.46
CA ALA A 416 12.87 11.92 -37.64
C ALA A 416 13.42 10.80 -36.78
N ILE A 417 14.26 9.92 -37.36
CA ILE A 417 14.92 8.84 -36.61
C ILE A 417 15.84 9.40 -35.51
N ARG A 418 16.63 10.43 -35.84
CA ARG A 418 17.54 11.06 -34.89
C ARG A 418 16.78 11.64 -33.69
N GLN A 419 15.68 12.34 -33.94
CA GLN A 419 14.86 12.95 -32.89
C GLN A 419 14.12 11.90 -32.05
N CYS A 420 13.54 10.87 -32.69
CA CYS A 420 12.92 9.76 -31.94
C CYS A 420 13.91 9.05 -31.02
N LYS A 421 15.13 8.77 -31.50
CA LYS A 421 16.16 8.16 -30.66
C LYS A 421 16.51 9.04 -29.47
N ARG A 422 16.56 10.37 -29.68
CA ARG A 422 16.82 11.30 -28.58
C ARG A 422 15.67 11.32 -27.56
N ALA A 423 14.41 11.25 -28.02
CA ALA A 423 13.26 11.11 -27.12
C ALA A 423 13.34 9.81 -26.27
N ILE A 424 13.72 8.70 -26.89
CA ILE A 424 13.91 7.40 -26.21
C ILE A 424 15.06 7.46 -25.18
N GLU A 425 16.19 8.09 -25.52
CA GLU A 425 17.31 8.27 -24.59
C GLU A 425 16.90 9.05 -23.33
N LEU A 426 16.02 10.04 -23.46
CA LEU A 426 15.56 10.89 -22.38
C LEU A 426 14.44 10.24 -21.54
N ALA A 427 13.58 9.41 -22.15
CA ALA A 427 12.47 8.72 -21.49
C ALA A 427 12.26 7.32 -22.10
N PRO A 428 13.11 6.35 -21.72
CA PRO A 428 13.08 4.99 -22.27
C PRO A 428 11.86 4.17 -21.86
N GLU A 429 11.08 4.62 -20.87
CA GLU A 429 9.86 3.97 -20.39
C GLU A 429 8.60 4.29 -21.22
N ILE A 430 8.70 5.14 -22.24
CA ILE A 430 7.55 5.57 -23.05
C ILE A 430 7.43 4.72 -24.33
N SER A 431 6.51 3.76 -24.36
CA SER A 431 6.34 2.82 -25.47
C SER A 431 6.01 3.51 -26.80
N LEU A 432 5.27 4.63 -26.77
CA LEU A 432 4.89 5.43 -27.93
C LEU A 432 6.10 5.91 -28.76
N TYR A 433 7.23 6.19 -28.11
CA TYR A 433 8.42 6.63 -28.83
C TYR A 433 9.05 5.50 -29.64
N TYR A 434 9.05 4.27 -29.09
CA TYR A 434 9.51 3.08 -29.82
C TYR A 434 8.56 2.72 -30.97
N GLU A 435 7.25 2.82 -30.75
CA GLU A 435 6.26 2.59 -31.83
C GLU A 435 6.44 3.59 -32.97
N THR A 436 6.61 4.88 -32.63
CA THR A 436 6.80 5.91 -33.65
C THR A 436 8.10 5.69 -34.42
N LEU A 437 9.17 5.32 -33.74
CA LEU A 437 10.44 4.96 -34.42
C LEU A 437 10.28 3.71 -35.28
N ALA A 438 9.53 2.70 -34.82
CA ALA A 438 9.22 1.50 -35.57
C ALA A 438 8.40 1.83 -36.83
N ASP A 439 7.39 2.70 -36.70
CA ASP A 439 6.61 3.20 -37.84
C ASP A 439 7.50 3.87 -38.90
N ILE A 440 8.44 4.73 -38.46
CA ILE A 440 9.37 5.40 -39.40
C ILE A 440 10.22 4.35 -40.13
N TYR A 441 10.76 3.35 -39.40
CA TYR A 441 11.51 2.27 -40.03
C TYR A 441 10.65 1.42 -40.96
N TYR A 442 9.38 1.20 -40.62
CA TYR A 442 8.42 0.51 -41.45
C TYR A 442 8.18 1.28 -42.79
N GLU A 443 7.99 2.59 -42.73
CA GLU A 443 7.78 3.45 -43.91
C GLU A 443 8.98 3.44 -44.86
N ILE A 444 10.22 3.40 -44.34
CA ILE A 444 11.44 3.27 -45.16
C ILE A 444 11.78 1.81 -45.49
N GLN A 445 10.87 0.87 -45.22
CA GLN A 445 10.99 -0.58 -45.49
C GLN A 445 12.11 -1.30 -44.76
N ASN A 446 12.63 -0.71 -43.68
CA ASN A 446 13.58 -1.41 -42.79
C ASN A 446 12.82 -2.24 -41.75
N PHE A 447 12.24 -3.37 -42.21
CA PHE A 447 11.39 -4.22 -41.40
C PHE A 447 12.12 -4.90 -40.22
N ILE A 448 13.44 -5.09 -40.33
CA ILE A 448 14.28 -5.68 -39.27
C ILE A 448 14.27 -4.77 -38.02
N GLU A 449 14.59 -3.49 -38.21
CA GLU A 449 14.61 -2.53 -37.11
C GLU A 449 13.20 -2.24 -36.61
N ALA A 450 12.19 -2.15 -37.50
CA ALA A 450 10.80 -1.97 -37.11
C ALA A 450 10.32 -3.11 -36.18
N LYS A 451 10.58 -4.37 -36.55
CA LYS A 451 10.22 -5.54 -35.74
C LYS A 451 10.87 -5.54 -34.36
N LYS A 452 12.15 -5.15 -34.28
CA LYS A 452 12.86 -5.02 -33.02
C LYS A 452 12.21 -3.99 -32.11
N LEU A 453 11.88 -2.81 -32.64
CA LEU A 453 11.32 -1.70 -31.87
C LEU A 453 9.87 -1.98 -31.41
N TYR A 454 9.05 -2.64 -32.26
CA TYR A 454 7.72 -3.08 -31.79
C TYR A 454 7.81 -4.12 -30.68
N LYS A 455 8.82 -5.01 -30.65
CA LYS A 455 9.04 -5.93 -29.54
C LYS A 455 9.36 -5.17 -28.23
N GLU A 456 10.21 -4.16 -28.32
CA GLU A 456 10.52 -3.29 -27.17
C GLU A 456 9.25 -2.55 -26.69
N ALA A 457 8.45 -2.00 -27.62
CA ALA A 457 7.19 -1.35 -27.26
C ALA A 457 6.21 -2.28 -26.52
N VAL A 458 6.06 -3.54 -26.97
CA VAL A 458 5.25 -4.57 -26.30
C VAL A 458 5.79 -4.87 -24.91
N PHE A 459 7.11 -4.92 -24.73
CA PHE A 459 7.72 -5.16 -23.42
C PHE A 459 7.46 -4.02 -22.43
N ILE A 460 7.52 -2.76 -22.91
CA ILE A 460 7.31 -1.57 -22.08
C ILE A 460 5.83 -1.40 -21.72
N ASP A 461 4.92 -1.56 -22.68
CA ASP A 461 3.47 -1.47 -22.45
C ASP A 461 2.73 -2.71 -22.97
N PRO A 462 2.58 -3.75 -22.15
CA PRO A 462 1.87 -4.96 -22.51
C PRO A 462 0.35 -4.79 -22.72
N LYS A 463 -0.21 -3.62 -22.36
CA LYS A 463 -1.65 -3.32 -22.52
C LYS A 463 -1.98 -2.58 -23.83
N ASN A 464 -1.00 -2.20 -24.58
CA ASN A 464 -1.18 -1.56 -25.88
C ASN A 464 -1.38 -2.65 -26.96
N SER A 465 -2.52 -2.62 -27.65
CA SER A 465 -2.86 -3.57 -28.70
C SER A 465 -2.12 -3.32 -30.02
N ARG A 466 -1.70 -2.07 -30.28
CA ARG A 466 -1.13 -1.64 -31.57
C ARG A 466 0.24 -2.27 -31.83
N ALA A 467 1.15 -2.21 -30.87
CA ALA A 467 2.50 -2.73 -31.04
C ALA A 467 2.54 -4.23 -31.35
N PRO A 468 1.83 -5.14 -30.62
CA PRO A 468 1.77 -6.55 -30.95
C PRO A 468 1.06 -6.80 -32.29
N ALA A 469 0.08 -5.98 -32.69
CA ALA A 469 -0.57 -6.11 -33.99
C ALA A 469 0.42 -5.88 -35.15
N PHE A 470 1.17 -4.78 -35.14
CA PHE A 470 2.18 -4.49 -36.17
C PHE A 470 3.34 -5.49 -36.14
N LEU A 471 3.74 -5.95 -34.93
CA LEU A 471 4.73 -7.02 -34.81
C LEU A 471 4.25 -8.29 -35.50
N GLY A 472 3.00 -8.71 -35.28
CA GLY A 472 2.42 -9.89 -35.91
C GLY A 472 2.33 -9.76 -37.44
N ILE A 473 1.97 -8.58 -37.95
CA ILE A 473 1.96 -8.30 -39.39
C ILE A 473 3.37 -8.47 -40.00
N LEU A 474 4.39 -7.95 -39.34
CA LEU A 474 5.79 -8.09 -39.79
C LEU A 474 6.28 -9.53 -39.72
N GLN A 475 5.93 -10.26 -38.68
CA GLN A 475 6.25 -11.69 -38.54
C GLN A 475 5.56 -12.54 -39.62
N SER A 476 4.32 -12.19 -40.00
CA SER A 476 3.63 -12.84 -41.13
C SER A 476 4.38 -12.63 -42.44
N LYS A 477 4.87 -11.42 -42.72
CA LYS A 477 5.69 -11.14 -43.90
C LYS A 477 7.01 -11.94 -43.91
N ASP A 478 7.61 -12.15 -42.75
CA ASP A 478 8.84 -12.92 -42.58
C ASP A 478 8.58 -14.44 -42.55
N LYS A 479 7.32 -14.90 -42.77
CA LYS A 479 6.88 -16.29 -42.68
C LYS A 479 7.05 -16.94 -41.31
N GLU A 480 7.12 -16.14 -40.26
CA GLU A 480 7.16 -16.58 -38.85
C GLU A 480 5.73 -16.85 -38.34
N HIS A 481 4.99 -17.80 -38.97
CA HIS A 481 3.54 -17.97 -38.83
C HIS A 481 3.09 -18.13 -37.37
N GLU A 482 3.77 -18.98 -36.58
CA GLU A 482 3.41 -19.23 -35.19
C GLU A 482 3.61 -17.97 -34.32
N ASN A 483 4.70 -17.25 -34.55
CA ASN A 483 4.98 -16.00 -33.82
C ASN A 483 3.96 -14.91 -34.20
N ALA A 484 3.61 -14.83 -35.48
CA ALA A 484 2.62 -13.88 -35.99
C ALA A 484 1.24 -14.09 -35.34
N ILE A 485 0.77 -15.33 -35.32
CA ILE A 485 -0.49 -15.70 -34.68
C ILE A 485 -0.46 -15.29 -33.21
N LYS A 486 0.58 -15.69 -32.46
CA LYS A 486 0.70 -15.36 -31.04
C LYS A 486 0.68 -13.86 -30.75
N SER A 487 1.36 -13.08 -31.59
CA SER A 487 1.38 -11.62 -31.45
C SER A 487 0.01 -11.01 -31.73
N LEU A 488 -0.69 -11.49 -32.77
CA LEU A 488 -2.03 -11.01 -33.13
C LEU A 488 -3.10 -11.49 -32.14
N GLU A 489 -3.02 -12.71 -31.61
CA GLU A 489 -3.88 -13.17 -30.51
C GLU A 489 -3.72 -12.27 -29.28
N THR A 490 -2.47 -11.89 -28.95
CA THR A 490 -2.21 -10.94 -27.86
C THR A 490 -2.91 -9.61 -28.15
N ALA A 491 -2.78 -9.07 -29.37
CA ALA A 491 -3.43 -7.81 -29.75
C ALA A 491 -4.97 -7.90 -29.66
N VAL A 492 -5.59 -8.99 -30.15
CA VAL A 492 -7.03 -9.23 -30.06
C VAL A 492 -7.49 -9.40 -28.61
N SER A 493 -6.68 -10.01 -27.75
CA SER A 493 -7.03 -10.15 -26.31
C SER A 493 -7.09 -8.81 -25.58
N ILE A 494 -6.32 -7.81 -26.03
CA ILE A 494 -6.29 -6.46 -25.47
C ILE A 494 -7.43 -5.61 -26.05
N ASP A 495 -7.66 -5.69 -27.35
CA ASP A 495 -8.69 -4.93 -28.08
C ASP A 495 -9.55 -5.88 -28.93
N PRO A 496 -10.54 -6.56 -28.30
CA PRO A 496 -11.31 -7.61 -28.96
C PRO A 496 -12.24 -7.09 -30.06
N ASP A 497 -12.61 -5.82 -30.05
CA ASP A 497 -13.55 -5.24 -31.01
C ASP A 497 -12.87 -4.56 -32.19
N ASN A 498 -11.55 -4.62 -32.29
CA ASN A 498 -10.78 -4.02 -33.36
C ASN A 498 -10.82 -4.90 -34.61
N VAL A 499 -11.57 -4.42 -35.59
CA VAL A 499 -11.81 -5.11 -36.87
C VAL A 499 -10.51 -5.40 -37.63
N ASP A 500 -9.61 -4.41 -37.69
CA ASP A 500 -8.34 -4.54 -38.43
C ASP A 500 -7.42 -5.59 -37.79
N ILE A 501 -7.33 -5.60 -36.46
CA ILE A 501 -6.49 -6.56 -35.74
C ILE A 501 -7.04 -7.97 -35.93
N ARG A 502 -8.37 -8.17 -35.79
CA ARG A 502 -9.02 -9.49 -36.07
C ARG A 502 -8.83 -9.94 -37.51
N TYR A 503 -8.99 -9.03 -38.45
CA TYR A 503 -8.77 -9.36 -39.86
C TYR A 503 -7.33 -9.84 -40.13
N ASN A 504 -6.33 -9.14 -39.54
CA ASN A 504 -4.94 -9.58 -39.67
C ASN A 504 -4.66 -10.92 -38.96
N LEU A 505 -5.35 -11.22 -37.83
CA LEU A 505 -5.27 -12.53 -37.20
C LEU A 505 -5.85 -13.62 -38.08
N ALA A 506 -7.00 -13.38 -38.71
CA ALA A 506 -7.61 -14.29 -39.65
C ALA A 506 -6.68 -14.59 -40.84
N LEU A 507 -6.04 -13.55 -41.42
CA LEU A 507 -5.02 -13.70 -42.45
C LEU A 507 -3.83 -14.54 -41.98
N ALA A 508 -3.36 -14.31 -40.75
CA ALA A 508 -2.24 -15.08 -40.20
C ALA A 508 -2.58 -16.57 -40.04
N TYR A 509 -3.80 -16.87 -39.57
CA TYR A 509 -4.30 -18.26 -39.52
C TYR A 509 -4.43 -18.87 -40.92
N GLU A 510 -4.97 -18.12 -41.88
CA GLU A 510 -5.12 -18.61 -43.28
C GLU A 510 -3.75 -18.97 -43.89
N VAL A 511 -2.76 -18.08 -43.78
CA VAL A 511 -1.40 -18.33 -44.29
C VAL A 511 -0.70 -19.48 -43.55
N ALA A 512 -1.03 -19.69 -42.28
CA ALA A 512 -0.53 -20.85 -41.52
C ALA A 512 -1.27 -22.17 -41.84
N GLY A 513 -2.29 -22.15 -42.69
CA GLY A 513 -3.09 -23.32 -43.07
C GLY A 513 -4.15 -23.72 -42.04
N LYS A 514 -4.40 -22.91 -41.02
CA LYS A 514 -5.39 -23.08 -39.95
C LYS A 514 -6.75 -22.54 -40.41
N LYS A 515 -7.41 -23.29 -41.32
CA LYS A 515 -8.60 -22.79 -42.05
C LYS A 515 -9.82 -22.56 -41.17
N ASP A 516 -10.04 -23.41 -40.18
CA ASP A 516 -11.20 -23.28 -39.29
C ASP A 516 -11.08 -22.08 -38.38
N GLU A 517 -9.88 -21.84 -37.84
CA GLU A 517 -9.57 -20.66 -37.01
C GLU A 517 -9.65 -19.37 -37.83
N ALA A 518 -9.13 -19.37 -39.06
CA ALA A 518 -9.23 -18.25 -39.98
C ALA A 518 -10.70 -17.90 -40.28
N LYS A 519 -11.53 -18.89 -40.57
CA LYS A 519 -12.95 -18.71 -40.82
C LYS A 519 -13.67 -18.12 -39.62
N ASN A 520 -13.41 -18.61 -38.41
CA ASN A 520 -14.00 -18.11 -37.18
C ASN A 520 -13.64 -16.63 -36.96
N GLU A 521 -12.37 -16.23 -37.16
CA GLU A 521 -11.99 -14.82 -36.99
C GLU A 521 -12.58 -13.91 -38.09
N TYR A 522 -12.70 -14.39 -39.36
CA TYR A 522 -13.42 -13.64 -40.40
C TYR A 522 -14.91 -13.49 -40.09
N GLU A 523 -15.56 -14.51 -39.52
CA GLU A 523 -16.95 -14.42 -39.07
C GLU A 523 -17.12 -13.33 -38.02
N LYS A 524 -16.21 -13.28 -37.01
CA LYS A 524 -16.22 -12.20 -36.01
C LYS A 524 -15.96 -10.82 -36.61
N VAL A 525 -15.09 -10.69 -37.62
CA VAL A 525 -14.91 -9.45 -38.37
C VAL A 525 -16.23 -9.00 -38.98
N LEU A 526 -17.01 -9.94 -39.59
CA LEU A 526 -18.32 -9.64 -40.19
C LEU A 526 -19.43 -9.37 -39.15
N GLU A 527 -19.31 -9.91 -37.93
CA GLU A 527 -20.19 -9.56 -36.83
C GLU A 527 -20.00 -8.12 -36.41
N LEU A 528 -18.72 -7.65 -36.34
CA LEU A 528 -18.37 -6.27 -35.96
C LEU A 528 -18.61 -5.30 -37.13
N GLU A 529 -18.25 -5.69 -38.35
CA GLU A 529 -18.40 -4.89 -39.56
C GLU A 529 -19.00 -5.75 -40.71
N PRO A 530 -20.33 -5.82 -40.82
CA PRO A 530 -21.02 -6.61 -41.86
C PRO A 530 -20.67 -6.23 -43.31
N SER A 531 -20.15 -5.00 -43.52
CA SER A 531 -19.78 -4.47 -44.83
C SER A 531 -18.34 -4.78 -45.24
N HIS A 532 -17.56 -5.51 -44.43
CA HIS A 532 -16.14 -5.78 -44.69
C HIS A 532 -15.98 -6.75 -45.88
N LYS A 533 -15.70 -6.21 -47.07
CA LYS A 533 -15.70 -6.93 -48.33
C LYS A 533 -14.64 -8.04 -48.40
N GLU A 534 -13.44 -7.74 -47.92
CA GLU A 534 -12.29 -8.67 -47.97
C GLU A 534 -12.56 -9.91 -47.09
N ALA A 535 -13.07 -9.73 -45.86
CA ALA A 535 -13.42 -10.83 -44.98
C ALA A 535 -14.51 -11.75 -45.61
N ASN A 536 -15.54 -11.13 -46.21
CA ASN A 536 -16.61 -11.89 -46.88
C ASN A 536 -16.09 -12.69 -48.09
N ASN A 537 -15.13 -12.13 -48.85
CA ASN A 537 -14.52 -12.85 -49.98
C ASN A 537 -13.64 -14.01 -49.48
N ASN A 538 -12.83 -13.77 -48.41
CA ASN A 538 -11.92 -14.79 -47.90
C ASN A 538 -12.69 -16.00 -47.29
N ILE A 539 -13.81 -15.75 -46.60
CA ILE A 539 -14.69 -16.86 -46.12
C ILE A 539 -15.17 -17.74 -47.28
N LYS A 540 -15.58 -17.14 -48.42
CA LYS A 540 -16.05 -17.89 -49.58
C LYS A 540 -14.93 -18.72 -50.22
N LEU A 541 -13.69 -18.29 -50.12
CA LEU A 541 -12.53 -19.02 -50.63
C LEU A 541 -12.11 -20.17 -49.70
N LEU A 542 -12.42 -20.09 -48.43
CA LEU A 542 -12.12 -21.11 -47.42
C LEU A 542 -13.23 -22.19 -47.31
N SER A 543 -14.44 -21.90 -47.82
CA SER A 543 -15.57 -22.83 -47.89
C SER A 543 -15.40 -23.77 -49.05
#